data_70e40ffc523609753d841363de99b95b
#
_entry.id   70e40ffc523609753d841363de99b95b
#
_cell.length_a   1.000
_cell.length_b   1.000
_cell.length_c   1.000
_cell.angle_alpha   90.00
_cell.angle_beta   90.00
_cell.angle_gamma   90.00
#
_symmetry.space_group_name_H-M   'P 1'
#
loop_
_entity.id
_entity.type
_entity.pdbx_description
1 polymer ?
#
loop_
_entity_poly.entity_id
_entity_poly.type
_entity_poly.pdbx_seq_one_letter_code
_entity_poly.pdbx_strand_id
1 'polypeptide(L)'
;MSILNREGSVLDHVGSRYVDIDTDKLLDRIRTDLHPQQKLFFDNQNEIVGLSAGYGAGKTRALCSVAVKLAAQNIGFIGAVMEPTQPLLRDIWQTDFEMFLEQYEIPYTFRASPLPEYTLHFKEGDSKLLCRSFENWSRIIGLNLSHVLVDEIDVVSPAIADKAFPKILGRLRAGNVRQFCAASTPEGFRWLYNTFGTDEAKERTDRQLIKMRTQDNPHLPSDFIERMQANYDPSMLQAYLNGEFINLTTGQVYDRFTRENNVTNIKPEIGLEPLRIGMDFNIGNMNAVIGIVQNQKLLIFDEISGSHDTDSIAQEIKSRYPMNKIYIYPDASGGNRSTNASQTDIQILEGYGFSNQSPRSNPPVRDRISAVQALLCNGKGESRLQIHASCRKLIESMELQSYTEKGEPDKESGYDHMADALGYLVWREFNPLFARSGKPTGIRIY
;
A
#
# COMPACT_ATOMS: atom_id res chain seq x y z
N MET A 1 -6.93 -28.33 -4.37
CA MET A 1 -7.68 -28.54 -3.11
C MET A 1 -6.73 -29.14 -2.09
N SER A 2 -6.16 -28.32 -1.22
CA SER A 2 -5.30 -28.81 -0.13
C SER A 2 -6.18 -29.20 1.05
N ILE A 3 -6.08 -30.46 1.46
CA ILE A 3 -6.77 -31.00 2.64
C ILE A 3 -5.84 -30.79 3.84
N LEU A 4 -6.18 -29.87 4.71
CA LEU A 4 -5.52 -29.69 6.01
C LEU A 4 -5.96 -30.82 6.96
N ASN A 5 -5.02 -31.64 7.41
CA ASN A 5 -5.24 -32.57 8.50
C ASN A 5 -5.19 -31.85 9.87
N ARG A 6 -6.06 -32.26 10.79
CA ARG A 6 -6.30 -31.66 12.13
C ARG A 6 -5.11 -31.74 13.11
N GLU A 7 -3.94 -32.21 12.70
CA GLU A 7 -2.78 -32.42 13.58
C GLU A 7 -1.57 -31.52 13.29
N GLY A 8 -1.72 -30.46 12.48
CA GLY A 8 -0.69 -29.42 12.35
C GLY A 8 0.65 -29.87 11.73
N SER A 9 0.75 -31.04 11.17
CA SER A 9 1.90 -31.48 10.37
C SER A 9 1.61 -31.16 8.90
N VAL A 10 2.45 -30.27 8.33
CA VAL A 10 2.48 -30.02 6.89
C VAL A 10 2.83 -31.33 6.22
N LEU A 11 1.89 -31.90 5.47
CA LEU A 11 2.18 -32.99 4.57
C LEU A 11 3.14 -32.47 3.50
N ASP A 12 4.37 -32.94 3.51
CA ASP A 12 5.28 -32.83 2.40
C ASP A 12 4.55 -33.38 1.16
N HIS A 13 4.19 -32.51 0.22
CA HIS A 13 3.75 -32.94 -1.09
C HIS A 13 4.97 -33.48 -1.84
N VAL A 14 5.37 -34.68 -1.50
CA VAL A 14 6.29 -35.50 -2.29
C VAL A 14 5.51 -36.08 -3.47
N GLY A 15 5.26 -35.23 -4.44
CA GLY A 15 5.04 -35.68 -5.80
C GLY A 15 6.38 -36.10 -6.38
N SER A 16 6.82 -37.32 -6.13
CA SER A 16 7.99 -37.94 -6.76
C SER A 16 7.71 -38.14 -8.26
N ARG A 17 7.90 -37.12 -9.04
CA ARG A 17 8.32 -37.17 -10.44
C ARG A 17 9.32 -36.04 -10.60
N TYR A 18 10.61 -36.38 -10.57
CA TYR A 18 11.61 -35.59 -11.26
C TYR A 18 11.14 -35.55 -12.72
N VAL A 19 10.44 -34.53 -13.08
CA VAL A 19 10.14 -34.26 -14.46
C VAL A 19 11.46 -33.80 -15.05
N ASP A 20 11.93 -34.47 -16.07
CA ASP A 20 13.16 -34.19 -16.81
C ASP A 20 12.92 -32.89 -17.65
N ILE A 21 12.66 -31.77 -16.94
CA ILE A 21 12.43 -30.47 -17.57
C ILE A 21 13.79 -29.91 -17.95
N ASP A 22 14.02 -29.80 -19.23
CA ASP A 22 15.13 -29.06 -19.81
C ASP A 22 15.02 -27.61 -19.35
N THR A 23 15.97 -27.19 -18.51
CA THR A 23 15.96 -25.85 -17.85
C THR A 23 15.92 -24.72 -18.87
N ASP A 24 16.61 -24.82 -20.00
CA ASP A 24 16.62 -23.79 -21.04
C ASP A 24 15.23 -23.67 -21.68
N LYS A 25 14.58 -24.78 -22.01
CA LYS A 25 13.22 -24.79 -22.55
C LYS A 25 12.19 -24.25 -21.54
N LEU A 26 12.37 -24.54 -20.26
CA LEU A 26 11.53 -23.96 -19.21
C LEU A 26 11.66 -22.44 -19.20
N LEU A 27 12.88 -21.91 -19.17
CA LEU A 27 13.13 -20.47 -19.15
C LEU A 27 12.61 -19.78 -20.43
N ASP A 28 12.76 -20.40 -21.58
CA ASP A 28 12.20 -19.91 -22.85
C ASP A 28 10.66 -19.89 -22.84
N ARG A 29 10.02 -20.91 -22.26
CA ARG A 29 8.55 -20.95 -22.07
C ARG A 29 8.10 -19.81 -21.14
N ILE A 30 8.74 -19.66 -19.98
CA ILE A 30 8.44 -18.56 -19.06
C ILE A 30 8.61 -17.23 -19.76
N ARG A 31 9.74 -17.01 -20.41
CA ARG A 31 10.04 -15.76 -21.12
C ARG A 31 9.01 -15.45 -22.21
N THR A 32 8.53 -16.46 -22.92
CA THR A 32 7.54 -16.28 -24.01
C THR A 32 6.22 -15.74 -23.48
N ASP A 33 5.78 -16.20 -22.32
CA ASP A 33 4.51 -15.81 -21.70
C ASP A 33 4.54 -14.43 -21.03
N LEU A 34 5.73 -13.83 -20.88
CA LEU A 34 5.86 -12.49 -20.32
C LEU A 34 5.50 -11.41 -21.33
N HIS A 35 4.86 -10.33 -20.89
CA HIS A 35 4.69 -9.15 -21.75
C HIS A 35 6.02 -8.37 -21.92
N PRO A 36 6.13 -7.42 -22.90
CA PRO A 36 7.41 -6.83 -23.28
C PRO A 36 8.24 -6.24 -22.11
N GLN A 37 7.60 -5.55 -21.17
CA GLN A 37 8.33 -4.92 -20.06
C GLN A 37 8.81 -5.96 -19.02
N GLN A 38 8.01 -7.00 -18.79
CA GLN A 38 8.45 -8.13 -17.95
C GLN A 38 9.62 -8.88 -18.62
N LYS A 39 9.64 -9.01 -19.96
CA LYS A 39 10.78 -9.59 -20.69
C LYS A 39 12.04 -8.79 -20.48
N LEU A 40 11.98 -7.46 -20.56
CA LEU A 40 13.13 -6.60 -20.29
C LEU A 40 13.67 -6.79 -18.86
N PHE A 41 12.80 -6.96 -17.88
CA PHE A 41 13.20 -7.23 -16.51
C PHE A 41 13.79 -8.64 -16.36
N PHE A 42 13.18 -9.63 -16.96
CA PHE A 42 13.65 -11.03 -16.98
C PHE A 42 15.02 -11.17 -17.67
N ASP A 43 15.23 -10.51 -18.81
CA ASP A 43 16.46 -10.62 -19.59
C ASP A 43 17.63 -9.79 -19.03
N ASN A 44 17.34 -8.92 -18.05
CA ASN A 44 18.34 -8.00 -17.51
C ASN A 44 19.50 -8.73 -16.83
N GLN A 45 20.72 -8.20 -17.02
CA GLN A 45 21.96 -8.78 -16.47
C GLN A 45 22.74 -7.81 -15.57
N ASN A 46 22.21 -6.60 -15.30
CA ASN A 46 22.84 -5.68 -14.37
C ASN A 46 22.87 -6.26 -12.96
N GLU A 47 23.83 -5.85 -12.15
CA GLU A 47 23.95 -6.31 -10.76
C GLU A 47 22.77 -5.86 -9.91
N ILE A 48 22.23 -4.65 -10.18
CA ILE A 48 21.11 -4.05 -9.48
C ILE A 48 20.02 -3.69 -10.50
N VAL A 49 18.84 -4.30 -10.37
CA VAL A 49 17.73 -4.08 -11.30
C VAL A 49 16.50 -3.60 -10.54
N GLY A 50 15.97 -2.46 -10.96
CA GLY A 50 14.73 -1.90 -10.45
C GLY A 50 13.57 -2.08 -11.42
N LEU A 51 12.38 -2.35 -10.90
CA LEU A 51 11.12 -2.35 -11.63
C LEU A 51 10.17 -1.34 -10.97
N SER A 52 10.02 -0.19 -11.60
CA SER A 52 9.04 0.82 -11.21
C SER A 52 7.76 0.59 -12.00
N ALA A 53 6.68 0.23 -11.32
CA ALA A 53 5.50 -0.25 -12.02
C ALA A 53 4.19 0.28 -11.43
N GLY A 54 3.21 0.51 -12.32
CA GLY A 54 1.85 0.85 -11.91
C GLY A 54 1.13 -0.30 -11.22
N TYR A 55 0.01 0.02 -10.55
CA TYR A 55 -0.86 -0.99 -9.94
C TYR A 55 -1.40 -1.95 -11.01
N GLY A 56 -1.38 -3.25 -10.68
CA GLY A 56 -1.85 -4.28 -11.59
C GLY A 56 -0.97 -4.50 -12.84
N ALA A 57 0.17 -3.82 -12.97
CA ALA A 57 1.07 -4.00 -14.10
C ALA A 57 1.73 -5.39 -14.18
N GLY A 58 1.67 -6.20 -13.09
CA GLY A 58 2.23 -7.56 -13.05
C GLY A 58 3.63 -7.65 -12.45
N LYS A 59 3.96 -6.79 -11.47
CA LYS A 59 5.25 -6.77 -10.73
C LYS A 59 5.63 -8.11 -10.14
N THR A 60 4.73 -8.67 -9.31
CA THR A 60 4.97 -9.92 -8.58
C THR A 60 5.22 -11.07 -9.55
N ARG A 61 4.45 -11.16 -10.66
CA ARG A 61 4.70 -12.14 -11.72
C ARG A 61 6.08 -11.99 -12.35
N ALA A 62 6.53 -10.76 -12.62
CA ALA A 62 7.87 -10.47 -13.12
C ALA A 62 8.94 -10.94 -12.13
N LEU A 63 8.77 -10.65 -10.84
CA LEU A 63 9.69 -11.13 -9.80
C LEU A 63 9.69 -12.66 -9.67
N CYS A 64 8.52 -13.33 -9.71
CA CYS A 64 8.45 -14.80 -9.72
C CYS A 64 9.23 -15.40 -10.89
N SER A 65 9.10 -14.82 -12.09
CA SER A 65 9.85 -15.28 -13.27
C SER A 65 11.36 -15.14 -13.09
N VAL A 66 11.82 -14.01 -12.56
CA VAL A 66 13.25 -13.77 -12.27
C VAL A 66 13.74 -14.66 -11.13
N ALA A 67 12.91 -14.93 -10.11
CA ALA A 67 13.25 -15.88 -9.03
C ALA A 67 13.56 -17.27 -9.57
N VAL A 68 12.73 -17.79 -10.47
CA VAL A 68 12.97 -19.09 -11.11
C VAL A 68 14.22 -19.06 -12.00
N LYS A 69 14.37 -18.01 -12.82
CA LYS A 69 15.56 -17.84 -13.67
C LYS A 69 16.85 -17.83 -12.86
N LEU A 70 16.92 -17.00 -11.82
CA LEU A 70 18.14 -16.88 -11.01
C LEU A 70 18.40 -18.14 -10.18
N ALA A 71 17.37 -18.84 -9.72
CA ALA A 71 17.51 -20.12 -9.06
C ALA A 71 18.10 -21.17 -10.03
N ALA A 72 17.60 -21.25 -11.26
CA ALA A 72 18.10 -22.15 -12.30
C ALA A 72 19.57 -21.86 -12.70
N GLN A 73 19.95 -20.58 -12.75
CA GLN A 73 21.33 -20.16 -13.04
C GLN A 73 22.31 -20.38 -11.86
N ASN A 74 21.79 -20.64 -10.67
CA ASN A 74 22.55 -20.74 -9.43
C ASN A 74 22.28 -22.08 -8.70
N ILE A 75 22.35 -23.20 -9.42
CA ILE A 75 22.20 -24.54 -8.86
C ILE A 75 23.20 -24.77 -7.71
N GLY A 76 22.72 -25.29 -6.59
CA GLY A 76 23.49 -25.53 -5.38
C GLY A 76 23.68 -24.29 -4.49
N PHE A 77 23.18 -23.15 -4.90
CA PHE A 77 23.29 -21.89 -4.14
C PHE A 77 21.95 -21.43 -3.55
N ILE A 78 22.03 -20.38 -2.74
CA ILE A 78 20.90 -19.85 -1.98
C ILE A 78 20.58 -18.44 -2.49
N GLY A 79 19.34 -18.21 -2.90
CA GLY A 79 18.75 -16.90 -3.10
C GLY A 79 17.83 -16.50 -1.94
N ALA A 80 17.33 -15.27 -1.97
CA ALA A 80 16.31 -14.80 -1.05
C ALA A 80 15.26 -13.94 -1.74
N VAL A 81 14.03 -14.00 -1.25
CA VAL A 81 12.96 -13.05 -1.57
C VAL A 81 12.57 -12.33 -0.30
N MET A 82 12.26 -11.05 -0.42
CA MET A 82 11.89 -10.20 0.69
C MET A 82 10.64 -9.38 0.39
N GLU A 83 9.78 -9.31 1.39
CA GLU A 83 8.59 -8.44 1.43
C GLU A 83 8.71 -7.45 2.59
N PRO A 84 7.99 -6.34 2.60
CA PRO A 84 8.00 -5.40 3.72
C PRO A 84 7.72 -6.07 5.06
N THR A 85 6.70 -6.92 5.13
CA THR A 85 6.24 -7.60 6.35
C THR A 85 6.05 -9.11 6.15
N GLN A 86 6.01 -9.85 7.26
CA GLN A 86 5.77 -11.28 7.22
C GLN A 86 4.35 -11.66 6.70
N PRO A 87 3.27 -10.93 7.04
CA PRO A 87 1.96 -11.17 6.43
C PRO A 87 1.96 -11.03 4.90
N LEU A 88 2.55 -9.97 4.34
CA LEU A 88 2.65 -9.77 2.89
C LEU A 88 3.41 -10.91 2.22
N LEU A 89 4.52 -11.34 2.83
CA LEU A 89 5.29 -12.47 2.33
C LEU A 89 4.45 -13.74 2.22
N ARG A 90 3.63 -14.04 3.23
CA ARG A 90 2.77 -15.23 3.26
C ARG A 90 1.55 -15.10 2.36
N ASP A 91 0.85 -13.97 2.44
CA ASP A 91 -0.48 -13.83 1.87
C ASP A 91 -0.42 -13.42 0.39
N ILE A 92 0.68 -12.79 -0.06
CA ILE A 92 0.89 -12.34 -1.45
C ILE A 92 1.96 -13.18 -2.13
N TRP A 93 3.23 -13.00 -1.72
CA TRP A 93 4.34 -13.63 -2.43
C TRP A 93 4.22 -15.16 -2.50
N GLN A 94 4.00 -15.83 -1.37
CA GLN A 94 3.95 -17.30 -1.36
C GLN A 94 2.81 -17.82 -2.23
N THR A 95 1.63 -17.19 -2.14
CA THR A 95 0.48 -17.57 -2.96
C THR A 95 0.77 -17.44 -4.45
N ASP A 96 1.28 -16.27 -4.87
CA ASP A 96 1.57 -15.99 -6.28
C ASP A 96 2.73 -16.86 -6.80
N PHE A 97 3.74 -17.10 -5.97
CA PHE A 97 4.89 -17.91 -6.36
C PHE A 97 4.53 -19.38 -6.50
N GLU A 98 3.74 -19.95 -5.59
CA GLU A 98 3.26 -21.33 -5.71
C GLU A 98 2.38 -21.52 -6.96
N MET A 99 1.46 -20.57 -7.22
CA MET A 99 0.67 -20.60 -8.46
C MET A 99 1.55 -20.50 -9.71
N PHE A 100 2.63 -19.71 -9.66
CA PHE A 100 3.61 -19.60 -10.74
C PHE A 100 4.36 -20.91 -10.95
N LEU A 101 4.85 -21.54 -9.89
CA LEU A 101 5.54 -22.85 -9.95
C LEU A 101 4.63 -23.95 -10.51
N GLU A 102 3.36 -23.98 -10.07
CA GLU A 102 2.35 -24.90 -10.59
C GLU A 102 2.05 -24.69 -12.08
N GLN A 103 1.90 -23.42 -12.52
CA GLN A 103 1.65 -23.07 -13.92
C GLN A 103 2.73 -23.62 -14.86
N TYR A 104 3.97 -23.58 -14.43
CA TYR A 104 5.11 -24.03 -15.23
C TYR A 104 5.57 -25.44 -14.87
N GLU A 105 4.82 -26.13 -14.01
CA GLU A 105 5.10 -27.52 -13.57
C GLU A 105 6.50 -27.70 -12.96
N ILE A 106 6.97 -26.65 -12.23
CA ILE A 106 8.29 -26.65 -11.60
C ILE A 106 8.19 -27.40 -10.27
N PRO A 107 8.93 -28.51 -10.11
CA PRO A 107 8.91 -29.26 -8.85
C PRO A 107 9.57 -28.44 -7.74
N TYR A 108 8.95 -28.42 -6.57
CA TYR A 108 9.50 -27.72 -5.41
C TYR A 108 9.14 -28.41 -4.09
N THR A 109 9.93 -28.13 -3.08
CA THR A 109 9.63 -28.47 -1.69
C THR A 109 9.53 -27.17 -0.89
N PHE A 110 8.47 -27.00 -0.11
CA PHE A 110 8.30 -25.86 0.78
C PHE A 110 8.46 -26.28 2.23
N ARG A 111 9.26 -25.52 2.99
CA ARG A 111 9.43 -25.67 4.43
C ARG A 111 9.00 -24.38 5.14
N ALA A 112 7.97 -24.46 5.98
CA ALA A 112 7.43 -23.29 6.68
C ALA A 112 8.20 -22.92 7.95
N SER A 113 8.78 -23.91 8.65
CA SER A 113 9.42 -23.72 9.97
C SER A 113 10.89 -24.17 9.94
N PRO A 114 11.82 -23.50 10.65
CA PRO A 114 11.63 -22.34 11.52
C PRO A 114 11.42 -21.02 10.76
N LEU A 115 11.76 -20.95 9.50
CA LEU A 115 11.56 -19.81 8.61
C LEU A 115 11.19 -20.33 7.21
N PRO A 116 10.28 -19.66 6.49
CA PRO A 116 9.83 -20.11 5.18
C PRO A 116 10.99 -20.18 4.19
N GLU A 117 11.06 -21.28 3.44
CA GLU A 117 11.99 -21.44 2.31
C GLU A 117 11.43 -22.43 1.28
N TYR A 118 11.79 -22.20 0.02
CA TYR A 118 11.56 -23.11 -1.09
C TYR A 118 12.87 -23.80 -1.49
N THR A 119 12.78 -25.05 -1.89
CA THR A 119 13.81 -25.74 -2.66
C THR A 119 13.20 -26.03 -4.03
N LEU A 120 13.75 -25.44 -5.08
CA LEU A 120 13.35 -25.70 -6.46
C LEU A 120 14.21 -26.81 -7.02
N HIS A 121 13.57 -27.80 -7.65
CA HIS A 121 14.22 -28.98 -8.19
C HIS A 121 14.34 -28.87 -9.70
N PHE A 122 15.55 -28.65 -10.20
CA PHE A 122 15.88 -28.64 -11.62
C PHE A 122 16.60 -29.96 -11.99
N LYS A 123 16.70 -30.22 -13.29
CA LYS A 123 17.43 -31.40 -13.80
C LYS A 123 18.90 -31.42 -13.36
N GLU A 124 19.51 -30.23 -13.31
CA GLU A 124 20.92 -30.05 -12.97
C GLU A 124 21.17 -30.04 -11.46
N GLY A 125 20.13 -30.00 -10.64
CA GLY A 125 20.19 -30.00 -9.17
C GLY A 125 19.22 -29.03 -8.51
N ASP A 126 19.41 -28.84 -7.23
CA ASP A 126 18.52 -28.04 -6.41
C ASP A 126 19.02 -26.61 -6.19
N SER A 127 18.11 -25.65 -6.06
CA SER A 127 18.38 -24.30 -5.59
C SER A 127 17.44 -23.90 -4.47
N LYS A 128 17.93 -23.15 -3.49
CA LYS A 128 17.11 -22.68 -2.36
C LYS A 128 16.74 -21.22 -2.51
N LEU A 129 15.50 -20.90 -2.15
CA LEU A 129 14.99 -19.52 -2.06
C LEU A 129 14.44 -19.28 -0.66
N LEU A 130 15.12 -18.43 0.10
CA LEU A 130 14.72 -18.06 1.46
C LEU A 130 13.68 -16.95 1.42
N CYS A 131 12.58 -17.10 2.13
CA CYS A 131 11.53 -16.07 2.25
C CYS A 131 11.74 -15.28 3.55
N ARG A 132 11.94 -13.96 3.45
CA ARG A 132 12.24 -13.08 4.60
C ARG A 132 11.45 -11.78 4.52
N SER A 133 11.21 -11.13 5.66
CA SER A 133 10.64 -9.78 5.69
C SER A 133 11.70 -8.74 5.99
N PHE A 134 11.49 -7.51 5.51
CA PHE A 134 12.36 -6.38 5.85
C PHE A 134 12.34 -6.02 7.33
N GLU A 135 11.26 -6.30 8.05
CA GLU A 135 11.23 -6.18 9.51
C GLU A 135 12.35 -6.99 10.19
N ASN A 136 12.74 -8.11 9.56
CA ASN A 136 13.74 -9.04 10.06
C ASN A 136 14.98 -9.15 9.13
N TRP A 137 15.29 -8.09 8.37
CA TRP A 137 16.39 -8.09 7.40
C TRP A 137 17.74 -8.50 7.98
N SER A 138 17.97 -8.27 9.27
CA SER A 138 19.21 -8.66 9.95
C SER A 138 19.49 -10.17 9.90
N ARG A 139 18.47 -10.99 9.71
CA ARG A 139 18.61 -12.46 9.58
C ARG A 139 19.31 -12.91 8.29
N ILE A 140 19.48 -12.00 7.33
CA ILE A 140 20.23 -12.28 6.09
C ILE A 140 21.75 -12.04 6.28
N ILE A 141 22.17 -11.25 7.28
CA ILE A 141 23.55 -10.76 7.41
C ILE A 141 24.58 -11.88 7.51
N GLY A 142 24.26 -13.04 8.02
CA GLY A 142 25.17 -14.19 8.14
C GLY A 142 25.30 -15.05 6.89
N LEU A 143 24.52 -14.81 5.84
CA LEU A 143 24.38 -15.70 4.71
C LEU A 143 25.31 -15.32 3.54
N ASN A 144 25.59 -16.32 2.68
CA ASN A 144 26.18 -16.11 1.37
C ASN A 144 25.09 -16.37 0.33
N LEU A 145 24.65 -15.32 -0.33
CA LEU A 145 23.55 -15.37 -1.28
C LEU A 145 24.05 -15.21 -2.70
N SER A 146 23.36 -15.82 -3.65
CA SER A 146 23.55 -15.60 -5.08
C SER A 146 22.68 -14.44 -5.58
N HIS A 147 21.43 -14.38 -5.15
CA HIS A 147 20.51 -13.31 -5.57
C HIS A 147 19.55 -12.94 -4.46
N VAL A 148 19.03 -11.71 -4.54
CA VAL A 148 17.98 -11.20 -3.65
C VAL A 148 16.93 -10.48 -4.49
N LEU A 149 15.69 -10.84 -4.26
CA LEU A 149 14.51 -10.18 -4.86
C LEU A 149 13.74 -9.47 -3.75
N VAL A 150 13.22 -8.29 -4.06
CA VAL A 150 12.43 -7.49 -3.12
C VAL A 150 11.17 -7.04 -3.80
N ASP A 151 10.01 -7.40 -3.27
CA ASP A 151 8.75 -6.81 -3.70
C ASP A 151 8.37 -5.65 -2.78
N GLU A 152 7.70 -4.64 -3.33
CA GLU A 152 7.19 -3.44 -2.66
C GLU A 152 8.25 -2.71 -1.80
N ILE A 153 9.47 -2.51 -2.35
CA ILE A 153 10.58 -1.88 -1.63
C ILE A 153 10.26 -0.44 -1.17
N ASP A 154 9.47 0.32 -1.92
CA ASP A 154 9.12 1.70 -1.56
C ASP A 154 8.07 1.78 -0.43
N VAL A 155 7.43 0.67 -0.08
CA VAL A 155 6.57 0.55 1.11
C VAL A 155 7.42 0.46 2.39
N VAL A 156 8.64 -0.07 2.29
CA VAL A 156 9.59 -0.12 3.41
C VAL A 156 10.00 1.29 3.81
N SER A 157 10.08 1.58 5.11
CA SER A 157 10.53 2.91 5.55
C SER A 157 11.92 3.22 5.00
N PRO A 158 12.18 4.45 4.52
CA PRO A 158 13.48 4.82 3.94
C PRO A 158 14.65 4.52 4.87
N ALA A 159 14.51 4.81 6.17
CA ALA A 159 15.57 4.56 7.16
C ALA A 159 15.94 3.07 7.28
N ILE A 160 14.99 2.15 7.08
CA ILE A 160 15.25 0.70 7.08
C ILE A 160 15.85 0.28 5.74
N ALA A 161 15.29 0.73 4.63
CA ALA A 161 15.76 0.38 3.29
C ALA A 161 17.21 0.83 3.08
N ASP A 162 17.55 2.08 3.42
CA ASP A 162 18.89 2.66 3.28
C ASP A 162 19.93 1.95 4.16
N LYS A 163 19.53 1.48 5.34
CA LYS A 163 20.40 0.73 6.24
C LYS A 163 20.58 -0.72 5.80
N ALA A 164 19.54 -1.35 5.28
CA ALA A 164 19.54 -2.77 4.91
C ALA A 164 20.24 -3.01 3.56
N PHE A 165 19.99 -2.17 2.57
CA PHE A 165 20.42 -2.38 1.19
C PHE A 165 21.93 -2.59 1.04
N PRO A 166 22.85 -1.74 1.57
CA PRO A 166 24.28 -1.97 1.45
C PRO A 166 24.75 -3.27 2.10
N LYS A 167 24.06 -3.68 3.19
CA LYS A 167 24.40 -4.91 3.90
C LYS A 167 23.91 -6.14 3.17
N ILE A 168 22.78 -6.06 2.49
CA ILE A 168 22.25 -7.11 1.61
C ILE A 168 23.18 -7.29 0.41
N LEU A 169 23.59 -6.20 -0.26
CA LEU A 169 24.56 -6.26 -1.35
C LEU A 169 25.87 -6.95 -0.94
N GLY A 170 26.37 -6.68 0.27
CA GLY A 170 27.53 -7.37 0.82
C GLY A 170 27.34 -8.88 1.05
N ARG A 171 26.15 -9.41 0.89
CA ARG A 171 25.83 -10.86 0.95
C ARG A 171 25.80 -11.54 -0.41
N LEU A 172 25.72 -10.77 -1.51
CA LEU A 172 25.76 -11.29 -2.87
C LEU A 172 27.18 -11.65 -3.28
N ARG A 173 27.66 -12.76 -2.75
CA ARG A 173 29.06 -13.22 -2.92
C ARG A 173 29.19 -14.71 -3.24
N ALA A 174 28.07 -15.37 -3.53
CA ALA A 174 28.03 -16.78 -3.92
C ALA A 174 27.33 -16.93 -5.29
N GLY A 175 27.47 -18.08 -5.91
CA GLY A 175 26.80 -18.43 -7.15
C GLY A 175 27.45 -17.89 -8.42
N ASN A 176 26.88 -18.29 -9.56
CA ASN A 176 27.35 -17.95 -10.90
C ASN A 176 26.85 -16.55 -11.31
N VAL A 177 25.61 -16.23 -10.97
CA VAL A 177 24.95 -14.93 -11.25
C VAL A 177 24.61 -14.27 -9.93
N ARG A 178 25.14 -13.07 -9.71
CA ARG A 178 24.87 -12.27 -8.50
C ARG A 178 24.03 -11.07 -8.89
N GLN A 179 22.77 -11.05 -8.42
CA GLN A 179 21.84 -10.01 -8.81
C GLN A 179 20.92 -9.60 -7.64
N PHE A 180 20.70 -8.30 -7.51
CA PHE A 180 19.68 -7.69 -6.65
C PHE A 180 18.57 -7.14 -7.54
N CYS A 181 17.35 -7.61 -7.36
CA CYS A 181 16.17 -7.15 -8.09
C CYS A 181 15.15 -6.59 -7.12
N ALA A 182 14.64 -5.40 -7.37
CA ALA A 182 13.61 -4.79 -6.56
C ALA A 182 12.46 -4.28 -7.43
N ALA A 183 11.23 -4.53 -7.00
CA ALA A 183 10.03 -4.03 -7.65
C ALA A 183 9.19 -3.23 -6.66
N SER A 184 8.54 -2.17 -7.11
CA SER A 184 7.53 -1.44 -6.35
C SER A 184 6.70 -0.54 -7.25
N THR A 185 5.51 -0.18 -6.77
CA THR A 185 4.87 1.05 -7.22
C THR A 185 5.58 2.22 -6.54
N PRO A 186 5.95 3.28 -7.29
CA PRO A 186 6.67 4.41 -6.71
C PRO A 186 5.85 5.11 -5.63
N GLU A 187 6.46 5.30 -4.48
CA GLU A 187 5.88 6.00 -3.35
C GLU A 187 6.52 7.41 -3.18
N GLY A 188 6.62 8.17 -4.26
CA GLY A 188 7.33 9.44 -4.32
C GLY A 188 8.84 9.25 -4.55
N PHE A 189 9.65 10.07 -3.91
CA PHE A 189 11.12 10.04 -4.02
C PHE A 189 11.73 9.17 -2.92
N ARG A 190 11.37 7.88 -2.91
CA ARG A 190 11.87 6.90 -1.94
C ARG A 190 13.03 6.07 -2.49
N TRP A 191 13.15 4.81 -2.07
CA TRP A 191 14.30 3.98 -2.37
C TRP A 191 14.55 3.77 -3.87
N LEU A 192 13.48 3.49 -4.66
CA LEU A 192 13.61 3.35 -6.11
C LEU A 192 14.13 4.63 -6.77
N TYR A 193 13.57 5.79 -6.38
CA TYR A 193 14.05 7.06 -6.91
C TYR A 193 15.52 7.35 -6.51
N ASN A 194 15.86 7.18 -5.23
CA ASN A 194 17.23 7.41 -4.75
C ASN A 194 18.24 6.48 -5.41
N THR A 195 17.84 5.25 -5.72
CA THR A 195 18.73 4.24 -6.32
C THR A 195 18.84 4.38 -7.83
N PHE A 196 17.80 4.88 -8.54
CA PHE A 196 17.77 4.88 -10.00
C PHE A 196 17.37 6.21 -10.65
N GLY A 197 16.71 7.11 -9.92
CA GLY A 197 16.07 8.30 -10.48
C GLY A 197 16.88 9.57 -10.37
N THR A 198 17.83 9.67 -9.44
CA THR A 198 18.73 10.84 -9.31
C THR A 198 19.70 10.90 -10.48
N ASP A 199 20.26 12.08 -10.76
CA ASP A 199 21.19 12.23 -11.86
C ASP A 199 22.46 11.41 -11.66
N GLU A 200 22.98 11.36 -10.41
CA GLU A 200 24.11 10.52 -10.05
C GLU A 200 23.82 9.02 -10.21
N ALA A 201 22.57 8.60 -9.91
CA ALA A 201 22.15 7.22 -10.07
C ALA A 201 22.06 6.81 -11.56
N LYS A 202 21.64 7.72 -12.43
CA LYS A 202 21.54 7.48 -13.88
C LYS A 202 22.89 7.33 -14.57
N GLU A 203 23.96 7.91 -14.02
CA GLU A 203 25.32 7.77 -14.55
C GLU A 203 25.96 6.41 -14.22
N ARG A 204 25.36 5.63 -13.33
CA ARG A 204 25.88 4.33 -12.93
C ARG A 204 25.55 3.25 -13.94
N THR A 205 26.55 2.41 -14.26
CA THR A 205 26.45 1.31 -15.23
C THR A 205 26.14 -0.05 -14.60
N ASP A 206 26.22 -0.16 -13.25
CA ASP A 206 25.96 -1.38 -12.49
C ASP A 206 24.46 -1.65 -12.29
N ARG A 207 23.60 -0.69 -12.66
CA ARG A 207 22.16 -0.73 -12.39
C ARG A 207 21.30 -0.28 -13.54
N GLN A 208 20.08 -0.79 -13.57
CA GLN A 208 19.07 -0.40 -14.56
C GLN A 208 17.68 -0.38 -13.93
N LEU A 209 16.91 0.68 -14.26
CA LEU A 209 15.49 0.77 -13.94
C LEU A 209 14.66 0.43 -15.18
N ILE A 210 13.68 -0.43 -14.99
CA ILE A 210 12.63 -0.72 -15.99
C ILE A 210 11.34 -0.11 -15.48
N LYS A 211 10.62 0.57 -16.37
CA LYS A 211 9.29 1.11 -16.08
C LYS A 211 8.23 0.24 -16.73
N MET A 212 7.16 -0.02 -15.98
CA MET A 212 6.04 -0.85 -16.42
C MET A 212 4.73 -0.17 -16.08
N ARG A 213 3.93 0.15 -17.08
CA ARG A 213 2.66 0.84 -16.89
C ARG A 213 1.53 -0.17 -16.67
N THR A 214 0.51 0.24 -15.97
CA THR A 214 -0.72 -0.56 -15.79
C THR A 214 -1.29 -1.06 -17.11
N GLN A 215 -1.34 -0.19 -18.12
CA GLN A 215 -1.85 -0.54 -19.45
C GLN A 215 -0.99 -1.55 -20.23
N ASP A 216 0.23 -1.81 -19.79
CA ASP A 216 1.12 -2.81 -20.43
C ASP A 216 0.69 -4.25 -20.08
N ASN A 217 -0.19 -4.42 -19.07
CA ASN A 217 -0.75 -5.72 -18.68
C ASN A 217 -2.05 -6.01 -19.46
N PRO A 218 -2.05 -6.99 -20.39
CA PRO A 218 -3.22 -7.32 -21.20
C PRO A 218 -4.32 -8.07 -20.41
N HIS A 219 -4.05 -8.51 -19.21
CA HIS A 219 -4.95 -9.34 -18.39
C HIS A 219 -5.82 -8.55 -17.41
N LEU A 220 -5.68 -7.21 -17.38
CA LEU A 220 -6.48 -6.36 -16.51
C LEU A 220 -7.94 -6.25 -17.00
N PRO A 221 -8.91 -6.12 -16.08
CA PRO A 221 -10.27 -5.76 -16.45
C PRO A 221 -10.31 -4.45 -17.25
N SER A 222 -11.13 -4.38 -18.29
CA SER A 222 -11.20 -3.21 -19.19
C SER A 222 -11.57 -1.90 -18.48
N ASP A 223 -12.30 -1.98 -17.35
CA ASP A 223 -12.72 -0.84 -16.54
C ASP A 223 -11.73 -0.46 -15.42
N PHE A 224 -10.61 -1.18 -15.29
CA PHE A 224 -9.67 -0.98 -14.18
C PHE A 224 -9.10 0.45 -14.16
N ILE A 225 -8.57 0.90 -15.30
CA ILE A 225 -7.98 2.25 -15.43
C ILE A 225 -9.04 3.32 -15.20
N GLU A 226 -10.25 3.13 -15.74
CA GLU A 226 -11.36 4.08 -15.55
C GLU A 226 -11.76 4.20 -14.07
N ARG A 227 -11.80 3.09 -13.35
CA ARG A 227 -12.05 3.09 -11.90
C ARG A 227 -10.93 3.79 -11.12
N MET A 228 -9.67 3.61 -11.51
CA MET A 228 -8.56 4.33 -10.91
C MET A 228 -8.72 5.85 -11.11
N GLN A 229 -8.98 6.29 -12.36
CA GLN A 229 -9.18 7.70 -12.67
C GLN A 229 -10.35 8.33 -11.90
N ALA A 230 -11.41 7.57 -11.65
CA ALA A 230 -12.57 8.05 -10.89
C ALA A 230 -12.31 8.21 -9.39
N ASN A 231 -11.27 7.56 -8.83
CA ASN A 231 -11.06 7.45 -7.39
C ASN A 231 -9.73 8.00 -6.86
N TYR A 232 -8.79 8.32 -7.74
CA TYR A 232 -7.49 8.87 -7.35
C TYR A 232 -7.30 10.28 -7.91
N ASP A 233 -6.48 11.07 -7.24
CA ASP A 233 -6.07 12.39 -7.75
C ASP A 233 -5.13 12.24 -8.96
N PRO A 234 -5.06 13.27 -9.86
CA PRO A 234 -4.24 13.19 -11.06
C PRO A 234 -2.75 12.97 -10.81
N SER A 235 -2.20 13.51 -9.72
CA SER A 235 -0.78 13.32 -9.39
C SER A 235 -0.48 11.87 -9.05
N MET A 236 -1.31 11.26 -8.18
CA MET A 236 -1.18 9.86 -7.81
C MET A 236 -1.36 8.92 -9.00
N LEU A 237 -2.20 9.28 -9.98
CA LEU A 237 -2.39 8.47 -11.18
C LEU A 237 -1.11 8.33 -12.01
N GLN A 238 -0.24 9.34 -12.05
CA GLN A 238 1.05 9.24 -12.74
C GLN A 238 1.96 8.18 -12.10
N ALA A 239 2.00 8.13 -10.77
CA ALA A 239 2.74 7.09 -10.06
C ALA A 239 2.05 5.71 -10.21
N TYR A 240 0.75 5.66 -9.94
CA TYR A 240 0.00 4.41 -9.81
C TYR A 240 -0.38 3.75 -11.15
N LEU A 241 -0.47 4.50 -12.24
CA LEU A 241 -0.71 3.94 -13.57
C LEU A 241 0.55 3.83 -14.42
N ASN A 242 1.47 4.78 -14.29
CA ASN A 242 2.63 4.87 -15.19
C ASN A 242 3.96 4.47 -14.54
N GLY A 243 3.98 4.24 -13.22
CA GLY A 243 5.23 3.97 -12.50
C GLY A 243 6.20 5.15 -12.50
N GLU A 244 5.67 6.39 -12.54
CA GLU A 244 6.50 7.60 -12.55
C GLU A 244 6.87 8.05 -11.14
N PHE A 245 8.09 8.57 -10.99
CA PHE A 245 8.50 9.24 -9.76
C PHE A 245 7.94 10.64 -9.72
N ILE A 246 7.10 10.91 -8.74
CA ILE A 246 6.43 12.21 -8.58
C ILE A 246 6.74 12.75 -7.20
N ASN A 247 7.08 14.03 -7.14
CA ASN A 247 7.19 14.70 -5.87
C ASN A 247 5.78 14.99 -5.32
N LEU A 248 5.35 14.15 -4.39
CA LEU A 248 4.03 14.25 -3.76
C LEU A 248 4.05 15.07 -2.47
N THR A 249 5.20 15.71 -2.15
CA THR A 249 5.47 16.26 -0.81
C THR A 249 6.03 17.67 -0.82
N THR A 250 5.81 18.45 -1.90
CA THR A 250 6.22 19.88 -1.95
C THR A 250 5.01 20.79 -2.08
N GLY A 251 5.01 21.89 -1.34
CA GLY A 251 3.98 22.92 -1.42
C GLY A 251 2.79 22.64 -0.50
N GLN A 252 1.59 23.00 -0.93
CA GLN A 252 0.34 22.77 -0.21
C GLN A 252 -0.02 21.29 -0.16
N VAL A 253 -0.51 20.81 0.99
CA VAL A 253 -0.94 19.40 1.15
C VAL A 253 -2.21 19.15 0.33
N TYR A 254 -3.12 20.12 0.25
CA TYR A 254 -4.39 20.01 -0.48
C TYR A 254 -4.43 20.99 -1.66
N ASP A 255 -3.48 20.87 -2.58
CA ASP A 255 -3.31 21.73 -3.77
C ASP A 255 -4.48 21.66 -4.76
N ARG A 256 -5.37 20.66 -4.64
CA ARG A 256 -6.59 20.54 -5.43
C ARG A 256 -7.79 21.29 -4.85
N PHE A 257 -7.66 21.77 -3.61
CA PHE A 257 -8.71 22.54 -3.00
C PHE A 257 -8.82 23.93 -3.65
N THR A 258 -10.03 24.30 -4.07
CA THR A 258 -10.36 25.67 -4.47
C THR A 258 -11.70 26.06 -3.88
N ARG A 259 -11.83 27.32 -3.42
CA ARG A 259 -13.12 27.79 -2.90
C ARG A 259 -14.23 27.72 -3.93
N GLU A 260 -13.92 27.96 -5.19
CA GLU A 260 -14.89 27.91 -6.29
C GLU A 260 -15.52 26.53 -6.44
N ASN A 261 -14.73 25.47 -6.38
CA ASN A 261 -15.19 24.10 -6.63
C ASN A 261 -15.62 23.35 -5.37
N ASN A 262 -15.07 23.72 -4.20
CA ASN A 262 -15.20 22.92 -2.99
C ASN A 262 -15.92 23.65 -1.84
N VAL A 263 -16.26 24.94 -1.96
CA VAL A 263 -17.01 25.67 -0.94
C VAL A 263 -18.40 25.99 -1.43
N THR A 264 -19.40 25.78 -0.56
CA THR A 264 -20.81 26.09 -0.86
C THR A 264 -21.44 26.93 0.24
N ASN A 265 -22.37 27.79 -0.15
CA ASN A 265 -23.23 28.53 0.78
C ASN A 265 -24.59 27.83 1.00
N ILE A 266 -24.82 26.69 0.32
CA ILE A 266 -26.04 25.94 0.46
C ILE A 266 -25.90 24.99 1.64
N LYS A 267 -26.63 25.26 2.73
CA LYS A 267 -26.70 24.37 3.89
C LYS A 267 -27.73 23.29 3.60
N PRO A 268 -27.41 21.99 3.81
CA PRO A 268 -28.38 20.93 3.61
C PRO A 268 -29.53 21.06 4.64
N GLU A 269 -30.73 20.71 4.24
CA GLU A 269 -31.80 20.45 5.20
C GLU A 269 -31.52 19.09 5.85
N ILE A 270 -31.23 19.12 7.16
CA ILE A 270 -30.93 17.90 7.92
C ILE A 270 -32.22 17.34 8.48
N GLY A 271 -32.71 16.27 7.88
CA GLY A 271 -33.81 15.46 8.41
C GLY A 271 -33.29 14.37 9.35
N LEU A 272 -33.65 13.11 9.06
CA LEU A 272 -33.21 11.92 9.82
C LEU A 272 -32.03 11.20 9.13
N GLU A 273 -31.40 11.83 8.15
CA GLU A 273 -30.28 11.23 7.43
C GLU A 273 -29.15 10.86 8.39
N PRO A 274 -28.49 9.72 8.13
CA PRO A 274 -27.33 9.33 8.92
C PRO A 274 -26.17 10.31 8.71
N LEU A 275 -25.64 10.85 9.82
CA LEU A 275 -24.49 11.74 9.79
C LEU A 275 -23.18 10.94 9.75
N ARG A 276 -22.19 11.52 9.09
CA ARG A 276 -20.82 11.05 8.99
C ARG A 276 -19.93 12.04 9.72
N ILE A 277 -19.24 11.59 10.76
CA ILE A 277 -18.42 12.45 11.61
C ILE A 277 -16.98 11.94 11.63
N GLY A 278 -16.07 12.65 11.00
CA GLY A 278 -14.63 12.43 11.12
C GLY A 278 -14.11 13.07 12.41
N MET A 279 -13.21 12.41 13.12
CA MET A 279 -12.71 12.91 14.43
C MET A 279 -11.20 12.70 14.52
N ASP A 280 -10.53 13.71 15.05
CA ASP A 280 -9.12 13.67 15.44
C ASP A 280 -9.01 13.80 16.96
N PHE A 281 -8.43 12.76 17.61
CA PHE A 281 -8.24 12.71 19.05
C PHE A 281 -6.93 13.38 19.45
N ASN A 282 -7.01 14.66 19.79
CA ASN A 282 -5.88 15.38 20.34
C ASN A 282 -6.25 15.90 21.74
N ILE A 283 -5.56 15.43 22.77
CA ILE A 283 -5.89 15.78 24.17
C ILE A 283 -5.87 17.30 24.36
N GLY A 284 -7.01 17.86 24.82
CA GLY A 284 -7.20 19.28 25.00
C GLY A 284 -7.50 20.07 23.72
N ASN A 285 -7.55 19.42 22.53
CA ASN A 285 -7.87 20.05 21.26
C ASN A 285 -8.51 19.05 20.28
N MET A 286 -9.63 18.43 20.70
CA MET A 286 -10.36 17.49 19.86
C MET A 286 -11.10 18.22 18.74
N ASN A 287 -11.12 17.61 17.58
CA ASN A 287 -11.72 18.20 16.38
C ASN A 287 -12.64 17.21 15.71
N ALA A 288 -13.74 17.71 15.16
CA ALA A 288 -14.69 16.91 14.38
C ALA A 288 -15.22 17.70 13.19
N VAL A 289 -15.39 16.98 12.07
CA VAL A 289 -16.10 17.44 10.89
C VAL A 289 -17.39 16.65 10.72
N ILE A 290 -18.51 17.33 10.49
CA ILE A 290 -19.84 16.74 10.41
C ILE A 290 -20.37 16.88 8.99
N GLY A 291 -20.75 15.76 8.38
CA GLY A 291 -21.24 15.76 7.01
C GLY A 291 -22.30 14.71 6.72
N ILE A 292 -22.84 14.81 5.53
CA ILE A 292 -23.75 13.80 4.92
C ILE A 292 -23.18 13.34 3.59
N VAL A 293 -23.55 12.11 3.22
CA VAL A 293 -23.23 11.55 1.91
C VAL A 293 -24.51 11.44 1.09
N GLN A 294 -24.55 12.14 -0.03
CA GLN A 294 -25.67 12.10 -0.98
C GLN A 294 -25.12 11.92 -2.40
N ASN A 295 -25.64 10.97 -3.14
CA ASN A 295 -25.25 10.69 -4.52
C ASN A 295 -23.72 10.53 -4.70
N GLN A 296 -23.05 9.82 -3.78
CA GLN A 296 -21.60 9.64 -3.72
C GLN A 296 -20.78 10.93 -3.55
N LYS A 297 -21.40 12.03 -3.17
CA LYS A 297 -20.76 13.27 -2.78
C LYS A 297 -20.82 13.44 -1.27
N LEU A 298 -19.76 13.94 -0.69
CA LEU A 298 -19.66 14.32 0.72
C LEU A 298 -19.89 15.81 0.84
N LEU A 299 -20.86 16.19 1.65
CA LEU A 299 -21.07 17.59 2.05
C LEU A 299 -20.77 17.71 3.54
N ILE A 300 -19.69 18.41 3.88
CA ILE A 300 -19.38 18.82 5.26
C ILE A 300 -20.12 20.15 5.51
N PHE A 301 -20.98 20.19 6.52
CA PHE A 301 -21.84 21.35 6.79
C PHE A 301 -21.71 21.91 8.20
N ASP A 302 -21.00 21.20 9.10
CA ASP A 302 -20.72 21.69 10.45
C ASP A 302 -19.34 21.18 10.92
N GLU A 303 -18.76 21.85 11.89
CA GLU A 303 -17.47 21.53 12.50
C GLU A 303 -17.51 21.81 14.01
N ILE A 304 -16.70 21.07 14.77
CA ILE A 304 -16.39 21.33 16.16
C ILE A 304 -14.88 21.34 16.30
N SER A 305 -14.34 22.37 16.91
CA SER A 305 -12.88 22.51 17.08
C SER A 305 -12.53 22.90 18.51
N GLY A 306 -11.42 22.35 19.00
CA GLY A 306 -10.88 22.72 20.32
C GLY A 306 -11.68 22.17 21.51
N SER A 307 -12.42 21.09 21.34
CA SER A 307 -13.10 20.45 22.47
C SER A 307 -12.08 19.84 23.43
N HIS A 308 -12.36 19.96 24.74
CA HIS A 308 -11.40 19.59 25.78
C HIS A 308 -11.18 18.07 25.87
N ASP A 309 -12.26 17.29 25.76
CA ASP A 309 -12.25 15.83 25.90
C ASP A 309 -13.36 15.18 25.07
N THR A 310 -13.32 13.84 25.04
CA THR A 310 -14.24 13.01 24.26
C THR A 310 -15.67 13.10 24.72
N ASP A 311 -15.91 13.23 26.02
CA ASP A 311 -17.25 13.34 26.57
C ASP A 311 -17.90 14.67 26.15
N SER A 312 -17.16 15.78 26.27
CA SER A 312 -17.60 17.11 25.87
C SER A 312 -17.98 17.19 24.38
N ILE A 313 -17.15 16.66 23.49
CA ILE A 313 -17.44 16.68 22.05
C ILE A 313 -18.63 15.77 21.72
N ALA A 314 -18.78 14.63 22.40
CA ALA A 314 -19.89 13.71 22.21
C ALA A 314 -21.21 14.33 22.67
N GLN A 315 -21.23 15.04 23.83
CA GLN A 315 -22.38 15.78 24.31
C GLN A 315 -22.79 16.88 23.33
N GLU A 316 -21.83 17.64 22.82
CA GLU A 316 -22.09 18.70 21.86
C GLU A 316 -22.69 18.15 20.56
N ILE A 317 -22.13 17.08 20.00
CA ILE A 317 -22.68 16.41 18.82
C ILE A 317 -24.12 15.95 19.10
N LYS A 318 -24.35 15.28 20.24
CA LYS A 318 -25.67 14.78 20.60
C LYS A 318 -26.69 15.88 20.84
N SER A 319 -26.27 17.02 21.37
CA SER A 319 -27.12 18.19 21.56
C SER A 319 -27.51 18.84 20.23
N ARG A 320 -26.58 18.94 19.28
CA ARG A 320 -26.84 19.50 17.95
C ARG A 320 -27.71 18.58 17.08
N TYR A 321 -27.53 17.23 17.22
CA TYR A 321 -28.14 16.22 16.34
C TYR A 321 -28.79 15.06 17.15
N PRO A 322 -29.80 15.35 17.99
CA PRO A 322 -30.34 14.37 18.93
C PRO A 322 -31.05 13.18 18.29
N MET A 323 -31.60 13.36 17.09
CA MET A 323 -32.42 12.35 16.40
C MET A 323 -31.71 11.61 15.30
N ASN A 324 -30.52 12.07 14.91
CA ASN A 324 -29.80 11.48 13.79
C ASN A 324 -29.05 10.23 14.21
N LYS A 325 -28.99 9.24 13.33
CA LYS A 325 -28.03 8.15 13.43
C LYS A 325 -26.65 8.69 13.10
N ILE A 326 -25.68 8.45 13.98
CA ILE A 326 -24.32 8.99 13.86
C ILE A 326 -23.34 7.86 13.61
N TYR A 327 -22.60 7.95 12.51
CA TYR A 327 -21.43 7.14 12.23
C TYR A 327 -20.19 7.97 12.47
N ILE A 328 -19.30 7.46 13.33
CA ILE A 328 -18.04 8.14 13.66
C ILE A 328 -16.86 7.43 13.01
N TYR A 329 -15.93 8.24 12.53
CA TYR A 329 -14.69 7.84 11.85
C TYR A 329 -13.50 8.45 12.60
N PRO A 330 -13.20 7.95 13.80
CA PRO A 330 -12.12 8.48 14.61
C PRO A 330 -10.77 7.89 14.21
N ASP A 331 -9.72 8.56 14.69
CA ASP A 331 -8.38 8.02 14.80
C ASP A 331 -8.40 6.68 15.57
N ALA A 332 -7.69 5.66 15.06
CA ALA A 332 -7.60 4.34 15.71
C ALA A 332 -6.90 4.38 17.07
N SER A 333 -6.12 5.43 17.39
CA SER A 333 -5.47 5.59 18.70
C SER A 333 -6.47 5.76 19.86
N GLY A 334 -7.69 6.25 19.56
CA GLY A 334 -8.77 6.34 20.54
C GLY A 334 -9.25 4.98 21.12
N GLY A 335 -8.80 3.86 20.53
CA GLY A 335 -8.97 2.51 21.10
C GLY A 335 -7.96 2.16 22.21
N ASN A 336 -6.91 2.96 22.38
CA ASN A 336 -5.88 2.73 23.39
C ASN A 336 -6.35 3.23 24.76
N ARG A 337 -6.15 2.43 25.81
CA ARG A 337 -6.38 2.88 27.18
C ARG A 337 -5.23 3.80 27.61
N SER A 338 -5.56 4.99 28.09
CA SER A 338 -4.59 5.74 28.91
C SER A 338 -4.48 5.08 30.28
N THR A 339 -3.31 5.13 30.91
CA THR A 339 -3.04 4.49 32.21
C THR A 339 -3.98 4.91 33.37
N ASN A 340 -4.68 6.04 33.17
CA ASN A 340 -5.57 6.64 34.21
C ASN A 340 -7.04 6.68 33.81
N ALA A 341 -7.45 6.16 32.64
CA ALA A 341 -8.84 6.20 32.20
C ALA A 341 -9.54 4.85 32.35
N SER A 342 -10.77 4.88 32.89
CA SER A 342 -11.63 3.68 33.04
C SER A 342 -12.17 3.19 31.68
N GLN A 343 -12.31 4.07 30.68
CA GLN A 343 -12.85 3.79 29.36
C GLN A 343 -11.94 4.39 28.27
N THR A 344 -12.00 3.79 27.09
CA THR A 344 -11.35 4.35 25.88
C THR A 344 -12.23 5.42 25.26
N ASP A 345 -11.64 6.34 24.46
CA ASP A 345 -12.39 7.38 23.74
C ASP A 345 -13.48 6.76 22.85
N ILE A 346 -13.19 5.66 22.19
CA ILE A 346 -14.17 4.91 21.38
C ILE A 346 -15.32 4.38 22.24
N GLN A 347 -15.04 3.85 23.43
CA GLN A 347 -16.10 3.35 24.35
C GLN A 347 -17.00 4.49 24.86
N ILE A 348 -16.45 5.67 25.08
CA ILE A 348 -17.23 6.84 25.45
C ILE A 348 -18.19 7.20 24.32
N LEU A 349 -17.70 7.31 23.08
CA LEU A 349 -18.53 7.64 21.91
C LEU A 349 -19.63 6.60 21.65
N GLU A 350 -19.30 5.30 21.78
CA GLU A 350 -20.28 4.22 21.67
C GLU A 350 -21.33 4.29 22.78
N GLY A 351 -20.97 4.75 23.99
CA GLY A 351 -21.89 5.01 25.10
C GLY A 351 -22.95 6.08 24.77
N TYR A 352 -22.64 7.05 23.92
CA TYR A 352 -23.59 8.03 23.37
C TYR A 352 -24.47 7.47 22.23
N GLY A 353 -24.29 6.20 21.87
CA GLY A 353 -25.03 5.55 20.79
C GLY A 353 -24.46 5.83 19.39
N PHE A 354 -23.22 6.26 19.30
CA PHE A 354 -22.55 6.47 18.02
C PHE A 354 -22.01 5.14 17.47
N SER A 355 -22.11 4.98 16.16
CA SER A 355 -21.66 3.76 15.46
C SER A 355 -20.23 3.93 14.99
N ASN A 356 -19.29 3.26 15.63
CA ASN A 356 -17.88 3.33 15.32
C ASN A 356 -17.55 2.65 13.96
N GLN A 357 -16.80 3.35 13.13
CA GLN A 357 -16.32 2.91 11.82
C GLN A 357 -14.78 2.96 11.72
N SER A 358 -14.08 3.17 12.84
CA SER A 358 -12.60 3.24 12.83
C SER A 358 -11.99 1.94 12.28
N PRO A 359 -10.88 2.02 11.56
CA PRO A 359 -10.09 0.85 11.20
C PRO A 359 -9.37 0.29 12.43
N ARG A 360 -8.82 -0.91 12.33
CA ARG A 360 -8.00 -1.52 13.40
C ARG A 360 -6.68 -0.78 13.66
N SER A 361 -6.15 -0.10 12.65
CA SER A 361 -4.95 0.72 12.69
C SER A 361 -5.14 1.94 11.81
N ASN A 362 -4.44 3.04 12.13
CA ASN A 362 -4.49 4.24 11.30
C ASN A 362 -3.94 3.94 9.91
N PRO A 363 -4.62 4.42 8.86
CA PRO A 363 -4.07 4.41 7.53
C PRO A 363 -2.82 5.30 7.45
N PRO A 364 -1.90 5.01 6.54
CA PRO A 364 -0.80 5.92 6.24
C PRO A 364 -1.30 7.34 5.96
N VAL A 365 -0.61 8.34 6.49
CA VAL A 365 -0.97 9.77 6.32
C VAL A 365 -1.16 10.12 4.85
N ARG A 366 -0.27 9.64 4.00
CA ARG A 366 -0.32 9.84 2.56
C ARG A 366 -1.60 9.31 1.92
N ASP A 367 -2.06 8.13 2.34
CA ASP A 367 -3.27 7.51 1.77
C ASP A 367 -4.52 8.31 2.16
N ARG A 368 -4.55 8.87 3.37
CA ARG A 368 -5.61 9.78 3.81
C ARG A 368 -5.63 11.07 2.99
N ILE A 369 -4.48 11.68 2.80
CA ILE A 369 -4.34 12.90 1.97
C ILE A 369 -4.79 12.61 0.54
N SER A 370 -4.30 11.52 -0.07
CA SER A 370 -4.68 11.12 -1.43
C SER A 370 -6.18 10.89 -1.57
N ALA A 371 -6.83 10.28 -0.58
CA ALA A 371 -8.27 10.06 -0.60
C ALA A 371 -9.04 11.40 -0.58
N VAL A 372 -8.61 12.37 0.23
CA VAL A 372 -9.20 13.72 0.26
C VAL A 372 -8.96 14.44 -1.07
N GLN A 373 -7.75 14.43 -1.59
CA GLN A 373 -7.39 15.02 -2.88
C GLN A 373 -8.27 14.47 -4.03
N ALA A 374 -8.53 13.16 -4.04
CA ALA A 374 -9.38 12.53 -5.04
C ALA A 374 -10.85 12.96 -4.94
N LEU A 375 -11.35 13.32 -3.75
CA LEU A 375 -12.68 13.89 -3.58
C LEU A 375 -12.72 15.37 -3.94
N LEU A 376 -11.65 16.12 -3.68
CA LEU A 376 -11.52 17.52 -4.09
C LEU A 376 -11.54 17.66 -5.61
N CYS A 377 -10.71 16.83 -6.30
CA CYS A 377 -10.69 16.76 -7.76
C CYS A 377 -10.08 15.43 -8.19
N ASN A 378 -10.87 14.53 -8.79
CA ASN A 378 -10.38 13.24 -9.28
C ASN A 378 -9.70 13.36 -10.66
N GLY A 379 -9.17 12.25 -11.18
CA GLY A 379 -8.51 12.20 -12.48
C GLY A 379 -9.40 12.51 -13.69
N LYS A 380 -10.72 12.58 -13.49
CA LYS A 380 -11.70 13.02 -14.49
C LYS A 380 -12.04 14.52 -14.37
N GLY A 381 -11.46 15.23 -13.40
CA GLY A 381 -11.77 16.63 -13.11
C GLY A 381 -13.06 16.83 -12.31
N GLU A 382 -13.60 15.78 -11.68
CA GLU A 382 -14.84 15.85 -10.93
C GLU A 382 -14.57 16.11 -9.45
N SER A 383 -15.33 17.03 -8.83
CA SER A 383 -15.35 17.24 -7.39
C SER A 383 -16.51 16.47 -6.74
N ARG A 384 -16.20 15.76 -5.66
CA ARG A 384 -17.17 15.05 -4.83
C ARG A 384 -17.15 15.48 -3.36
N LEU A 385 -16.36 16.49 -3.01
CA LEU A 385 -16.30 17.08 -1.69
C LEU A 385 -16.76 18.55 -1.76
N GLN A 386 -17.78 18.87 -0.95
CA GLN A 386 -18.26 20.20 -0.72
C GLN A 386 -18.17 20.54 0.76
N ILE A 387 -17.72 21.73 1.10
CA ILE A 387 -17.59 22.23 2.46
C ILE A 387 -18.45 23.50 2.57
N HIS A 388 -19.37 23.52 3.53
CA HIS A 388 -20.18 24.71 3.76
C HIS A 388 -19.31 25.86 4.30
N ALA A 389 -19.56 27.07 3.86
CA ALA A 389 -18.76 28.27 4.18
C ALA A 389 -18.67 28.57 5.69
N SER A 390 -19.56 28.00 6.53
CA SER A 390 -19.46 28.13 7.99
C SER A 390 -18.32 27.27 8.60
N CYS A 391 -17.83 26.24 7.90
CA CYS A 391 -16.74 25.38 8.36
C CYS A 391 -15.39 26.06 8.11
N ARG A 392 -15.16 27.16 8.81
CA ARG A 392 -14.01 28.05 8.58
C ARG A 392 -12.68 27.40 8.89
N LYS A 393 -12.63 26.61 9.98
CA LYS A 393 -11.39 25.96 10.41
C LYS A 393 -10.97 24.85 9.43
N LEU A 394 -11.94 24.09 8.94
CA LEU A 394 -11.67 23.10 7.92
C LEU A 394 -11.20 23.75 6.61
N ILE A 395 -11.88 24.82 6.15
CA ILE A 395 -11.47 25.55 4.95
C ILE A 395 -10.05 26.11 5.11
N GLU A 396 -9.75 26.72 6.27
CA GLU A 396 -8.40 27.22 6.58
C GLU A 396 -7.35 26.09 6.53
N SER A 397 -7.67 24.92 7.09
CA SER A 397 -6.79 23.75 7.01
C SER A 397 -6.55 23.29 5.57
N MET A 398 -7.58 23.27 4.73
CA MET A 398 -7.44 22.89 3.31
C MET A 398 -6.57 23.90 2.53
N GLU A 399 -6.61 25.18 2.89
CA GLU A 399 -5.86 26.25 2.20
C GLU A 399 -4.41 26.37 2.67
N LEU A 400 -4.14 26.17 3.96
CA LEU A 400 -2.89 26.58 4.58
C LEU A 400 -1.99 25.41 4.99
N GLN A 401 -2.50 24.19 5.09
CA GLN A 401 -1.65 23.07 5.42
C GLN A 401 -0.62 22.84 4.32
N SER A 402 0.66 22.84 4.70
CA SER A 402 1.80 22.68 3.81
C SER A 402 2.66 21.48 4.22
N TYR A 403 3.54 21.10 3.32
CA TYR A 403 4.59 20.11 3.64
C TYR A 403 5.81 20.81 4.24
N THR A 404 6.44 20.16 5.21
CA THR A 404 7.76 20.55 5.72
C THR A 404 8.86 20.27 4.68
N GLU A 405 10.07 20.77 4.88
CA GLU A 405 11.24 20.44 4.06
C GLU A 405 11.54 18.92 4.01
N LYS A 406 11.10 18.16 5.02
CA LYS A 406 11.23 16.70 5.08
C LYS A 406 10.16 15.96 4.29
N GLY A 407 9.22 16.67 3.69
CA GLY A 407 8.14 16.08 2.91
C GLY A 407 7.02 15.45 3.76
N GLU A 408 6.91 15.81 5.03
CA GLU A 408 5.81 15.44 5.92
C GLU A 408 4.86 16.63 6.08
N PRO A 409 3.53 16.40 6.24
CA PRO A 409 2.62 17.49 6.57
C PRO A 409 3.07 18.21 7.84
N ASP A 410 3.06 19.54 7.79
CA ASP A 410 3.44 20.37 8.93
C ASP A 410 2.39 20.25 10.05
N LYS A 411 2.82 19.76 11.21
CA LYS A 411 2.00 19.59 12.41
C LYS A 411 2.19 20.74 13.42
N GLU A 412 3.20 21.57 13.24
CA GLU A 412 3.48 22.68 14.14
C GLU A 412 2.56 23.86 13.86
N SER A 413 2.08 24.00 12.63
CA SER A 413 1.14 25.04 12.21
C SER A 413 -0.28 24.87 12.78
N GLY A 414 -0.65 23.64 13.21
CA GLY A 414 -1.97 23.32 13.75
C GLY A 414 -3.10 23.23 12.72
N TYR A 415 -2.78 23.28 11.41
CA TYR A 415 -3.75 23.11 10.33
C TYR A 415 -4.04 21.63 10.03
N ASP A 416 -3.30 20.70 10.62
CA ASP A 416 -3.44 19.26 10.42
C ASP A 416 -4.70 18.67 11.06
N HIS A 417 -5.14 19.17 12.22
CA HIS A 417 -6.19 18.55 13.01
C HIS A 417 -7.54 18.41 12.29
N MET A 418 -8.05 19.48 11.68
CA MET A 418 -9.32 19.42 10.95
C MET A 418 -9.18 18.61 9.66
N ALA A 419 -8.02 18.71 9.01
CA ALA A 419 -7.69 17.97 7.83
C ALA A 419 -7.57 16.46 8.12
N ASP A 420 -6.96 16.07 9.25
CA ASP A 420 -6.87 14.70 9.70
C ASP A 420 -8.25 14.12 10.06
N ALA A 421 -9.10 14.87 10.76
CA ALA A 421 -10.48 14.48 11.02
C ALA A 421 -11.26 14.19 9.72
N LEU A 422 -11.14 15.06 8.71
CA LEU A 422 -11.71 14.82 7.39
C LEU A 422 -11.08 13.59 6.72
N GLY A 423 -9.77 13.45 6.83
CA GLY A 423 -9.01 12.35 6.22
C GLY A 423 -9.46 10.98 6.70
N TYR A 424 -9.71 10.79 8.00
CA TYR A 424 -10.24 9.53 8.56
C TYR A 424 -11.62 9.19 8.00
N LEU A 425 -12.53 10.18 7.93
CA LEU A 425 -13.85 10.02 7.34
C LEU A 425 -13.75 9.61 5.86
N VAL A 426 -13.05 10.41 5.07
CA VAL A 426 -12.97 10.21 3.62
C VAL A 426 -12.30 8.89 3.28
N TRP A 427 -11.17 8.59 3.92
CA TRP A 427 -10.45 7.35 3.66
C TRP A 427 -11.32 6.11 3.93
N ARG A 428 -12.11 6.12 4.99
CA ARG A 428 -12.94 4.96 5.34
C ARG A 428 -14.21 4.84 4.50
N GLU A 429 -14.88 5.96 4.22
CA GLU A 429 -16.18 5.98 3.52
C GLU A 429 -16.03 5.83 2.00
N PHE A 430 -14.95 6.38 1.41
CA PHE A 430 -14.79 6.47 -0.04
C PHE A 430 -13.63 5.63 -0.61
N ASN A 431 -12.86 4.94 0.21
CA ASN A 431 -11.79 4.09 -0.30
C ASN A 431 -12.39 2.89 -1.05
N PRO A 432 -12.01 2.69 -2.32
CA PRO A 432 -12.52 1.59 -3.14
C PRO A 432 -12.25 0.20 -2.56
N LEU A 433 -11.21 0.04 -1.71
CA LEU A 433 -10.92 -1.21 -1.02
C LEU A 433 -12.00 -1.60 0.01
N PHE A 434 -12.76 -0.63 0.52
CA PHE A 434 -13.87 -0.85 1.47
C PHE A 434 -15.26 -0.69 0.85
N ALA A 435 -15.33 -0.24 -0.41
CA ALA A 435 -16.56 -0.14 -1.15
C ALA A 435 -17.12 -1.55 -1.40
N ARG A 436 -18.07 -1.95 -0.55
CA ARG A 436 -18.85 -3.20 -0.57
C ARG A 436 -18.21 -4.44 0.07
N SER A 437 -18.29 -4.53 1.36
CA SER A 437 -18.47 -5.80 2.06
C SER A 437 -19.94 -6.29 1.94
N GLY A 438 -20.41 -6.39 0.72
CA GLY A 438 -21.68 -7.01 0.35
C GLY A 438 -21.40 -8.12 -0.67
N LYS A 439 -20.95 -9.29 -0.16
CA LYS A 439 -20.48 -10.52 -0.80
C LYS A 439 -19.03 -10.44 -1.32
N PRO A 440 -18.17 -11.38 -0.90
CA PRO A 440 -16.84 -11.51 -1.45
C PRO A 440 -16.95 -12.09 -2.87
N THR A 441 -16.98 -11.24 -3.87
CA THR A 441 -16.52 -11.65 -5.19
C THR A 441 -15.01 -11.63 -5.09
N GLY A 442 -14.41 -12.82 -4.99
CA GLY A 442 -12.99 -12.98 -5.02
C GLY A 442 -12.42 -12.29 -6.25
N ILE A 443 -11.75 -11.16 -6.03
CA ILE A 443 -10.89 -10.58 -7.05
C ILE A 443 -9.65 -11.45 -7.03
N ARG A 444 -9.58 -12.39 -7.95
CA ARG A 444 -8.33 -13.04 -8.31
C ARG A 444 -7.50 -11.95 -8.99
N ILE A 445 -6.47 -11.49 -8.30
CA ILE A 445 -5.44 -10.64 -8.90
C ILE A 445 -4.55 -11.60 -9.70
N TYR A 446 -4.68 -11.54 -11.02
CA TYR A 446 -3.81 -12.27 -11.95
C TYR A 446 -2.56 -11.44 -12.25
#